data_c0d74c7d6187f7c77df3536517cd72f0
#
_entry.id   c0d74c7d6187f7c77df3536517cd72f0
#
_cell.length_a   1.000
_cell.length_b   1.000
_cell.length_c   1.000
_cell.angle_alpha   90.00
_cell.angle_beta   90.00
_cell.angle_gamma   90.00
#
_symmetry.space_group_name_H-M   'P 1'
#
loop_
_entity.id
_entity.type
_entity.pdbx_description
1 polymer ?
#
loop_
_entity_poly.entity_id
_entity_poly.type
_entity_poly.pdbx_seq_one_letter_code
_entity_poly.pdbx_strand_id
1 'polypeptide(L)' 'MSAWSCPSCGYVYDEEAGHPREGFPAGTPWSEVPEDWPCPDCGVRDKIDFEPAEALAPDA' A
#
# COMPACT_ATOMS: atom_id res chain seq x y z
N MET A 1 11.85 5.24 -0.97
CA MET A 1 11.05 4.13 -0.53
C MET A 1 9.92 3.90 -1.49
N SER A 2 9.28 2.77 -1.42
CA SER A 2 8.26 2.42 -2.40
C SER A 2 6.88 2.81 -1.91
N ALA A 3 5.97 2.95 -2.86
CA ALA A 3 4.57 3.18 -2.56
C ALA A 3 3.74 2.21 -3.37
N TRP A 4 2.57 1.85 -2.86
CA TRP A 4 1.70 0.86 -3.48
C TRP A 4 0.27 1.39 -3.46
N SER A 5 -0.47 1.17 -4.52
CA SER A 5 -1.81 1.73 -4.61
C SER A 5 -2.86 0.65 -4.81
N CYS A 6 -4.03 0.88 -4.24
CA CYS A 6 -5.17 0.01 -4.41
C CYS A 6 -5.79 0.30 -5.78
N PRO A 7 -5.93 -0.70 -6.65
CA PRO A 7 -6.47 -0.44 -7.98
C PRO A 7 -7.95 -0.12 -7.98
N SER A 8 -8.63 -0.34 -6.86
CA SER A 8 -10.07 -0.14 -6.79
C SER A 8 -10.44 1.26 -6.31
N CYS A 9 -9.79 1.74 -5.24
CA CYS A 9 -10.20 3.02 -4.66
C CYS A 9 -9.12 4.09 -4.73
N GLY A 10 -7.89 3.71 -5.11
CA GLY A 10 -6.83 4.70 -5.21
C GLY A 10 -6.09 4.97 -3.91
N TYR A 11 -6.37 4.19 -2.86
CA TYR A 11 -5.62 4.34 -1.62
C TYR A 11 -4.14 4.04 -1.89
N VAL A 12 -3.25 4.84 -1.32
CA VAL A 12 -1.83 4.65 -1.50
C VAL A 12 -1.17 4.35 -0.17
N TYR A 13 -0.42 3.25 -0.11
CA TYR A 13 0.41 2.92 1.04
C TYR A 13 1.83 3.38 0.73
N ASP A 14 2.34 4.29 1.55
CA ASP A 14 3.68 4.82 1.39
C ASP A 14 4.54 4.22 2.49
N GLU A 15 5.60 3.53 2.12
CA GLU A 15 6.44 2.86 3.11
C GLU A 15 7.05 3.84 4.10
N GLU A 16 7.33 5.06 3.67
CA GLU A 16 7.91 6.05 4.57
C GLU A 16 6.92 6.47 5.64
N ALA A 17 5.67 6.58 5.28
CA ALA A 17 4.65 7.01 6.22
C ALA A 17 4.08 5.85 7.01
N GLY A 18 4.09 4.66 6.42
CA GLY A 18 3.46 3.50 7.04
C GLY A 18 1.97 3.71 7.20
N HIS A 19 1.38 2.95 8.09
CA HIS A 19 -0.02 3.11 8.43
C HIS A 19 -0.19 2.69 9.89
N PRO A 20 0.17 3.56 10.82
CA PRO A 20 0.21 3.17 12.24
C PRO A 20 -1.10 2.62 12.77
N ARG A 21 -2.22 3.11 12.24
CA ARG A 21 -3.51 2.60 12.69
C ARG A 21 -3.71 1.13 12.40
N GLU A 22 -3.03 0.64 11.35
CA GLU A 22 -3.13 -0.76 10.98
C GLU A 22 -1.99 -1.58 11.58
N GLY A 23 -1.15 -0.94 12.40
CA GLY A 23 -0.05 -1.65 13.02
C GLY A 23 1.24 -1.57 12.22
N PHE A 24 1.32 -0.70 11.23
CA PHE A 24 2.52 -0.55 10.39
C PHE A 24 3.13 0.81 10.65
N PRO A 25 4.12 0.91 11.53
CA PRO A 25 4.74 2.20 11.81
C PRO A 25 5.48 2.74 10.59
N ALA A 26 5.79 4.03 10.63
CA ALA A 26 6.53 4.65 9.54
C ALA A 26 7.79 3.85 9.27
N GLY A 27 8.09 3.61 8.00
CA GLY A 27 9.25 2.84 7.60
C GLY A 27 8.98 1.35 7.44
N THR A 28 7.74 0.89 7.64
CA THR A 28 7.42 -0.52 7.46
C THR A 28 7.46 -0.86 5.98
N PRO A 29 8.34 -1.78 5.56
CA PRO A 29 8.42 -2.13 4.14
C PRO A 29 7.20 -2.94 3.71
N TRP A 30 6.87 -2.84 2.44
CA TRP A 30 5.69 -3.51 1.91
C TRP A 30 5.75 -5.02 2.13
N SER A 31 6.95 -5.59 2.12
CA SER A 31 7.12 -7.03 2.31
C SER A 31 6.69 -7.49 3.70
N GLU A 32 6.62 -6.56 4.66
CA GLU A 32 6.20 -6.91 6.00
C GLU A 32 4.68 -6.90 6.14
N VAL A 33 3.97 -6.37 5.17
CA VAL A 33 2.51 -6.30 5.21
C VAL A 33 1.95 -7.67 4.84
N PRO A 34 1.02 -8.23 5.62
CA PRO A 34 0.43 -9.54 5.30
C PRO A 34 -0.25 -9.54 3.95
N GLU A 35 -0.16 -10.66 3.25
CA GLU A 35 -0.75 -10.74 1.91
C GLU A 35 -2.26 -10.61 1.93
N ASP A 36 -2.89 -10.99 3.04
CA ASP A 36 -4.32 -10.91 3.13
C ASP A 36 -4.79 -9.64 3.84
N TRP A 37 -3.92 -8.64 3.98
CA TRP A 37 -4.29 -7.37 4.60
C TRP A 37 -5.24 -6.63 3.66
N PRO A 38 -6.45 -6.31 4.14
CA PRO A 38 -7.41 -5.64 3.26
C PRO A 38 -7.11 -4.17 3.15
N CYS A 39 -7.50 -3.57 2.03
CA CYS A 39 -7.35 -2.14 1.84
C CYS A 39 -8.12 -1.41 2.95
N PRO A 40 -7.47 -0.50 3.67
CA PRO A 40 -8.14 0.17 4.78
C PRO A 40 -9.19 1.18 4.34
N ASP A 41 -9.19 1.50 3.06
CA ASP A 41 -10.12 2.49 2.53
C ASP A 41 -11.38 1.84 1.98
N CYS A 42 -11.24 0.91 1.07
CA CYS A 42 -12.41 0.29 0.45
C CYS A 42 -12.70 -1.12 0.98
N GLY A 43 -11.70 -1.82 1.48
CA GLY A 43 -11.89 -3.16 2.01
C GLY A 43 -12.21 -4.21 0.96
N VAL A 44 -12.18 -3.84 -0.32
CA VAL A 44 -12.53 -4.77 -1.39
C VAL A 44 -11.32 -5.54 -1.87
N ARG A 45 -10.15 -4.90 -1.86
CA ARG A 45 -8.94 -5.53 -2.34
C ARG A 45 -8.01 -5.86 -1.20
N ASP A 46 -7.21 -6.92 -1.38
CA ASP A 46 -6.21 -7.30 -0.41
C ASP A 46 -4.85 -6.82 -0.86
N LYS A 47 -3.86 -6.95 0.02
CA LYS A 47 -2.51 -6.49 -0.29
C LYS A 47 -2.00 -7.04 -1.61
N ILE A 48 -2.29 -8.31 -1.90
CA ILE A 48 -1.76 -8.93 -3.12
C ILE A 48 -2.32 -8.29 -4.38
N ASP A 49 -3.41 -7.55 -4.27
CA ASP A 49 -4.00 -6.88 -5.44
C ASP A 49 -3.42 -5.50 -5.67
N PHE A 50 -2.64 -4.98 -4.72
CA PHE A 50 -2.07 -3.64 -4.86
C PHE A 50 -1.00 -3.62 -5.95
N GLU A 51 -0.84 -2.46 -6.56
CA GLU A 51 0.13 -2.26 -7.63
C GLU A 51 1.19 -1.26 -7.20
N PRO A 52 2.42 -1.41 -7.68
CA PRO A 52 3.47 -0.46 -7.34
C PRO A 52 3.12 0.92 -7.86
N ALA A 53 2.88 1.85 -6.94
CA ALA A 53 2.50 3.20 -7.33
C ALA A 53 3.63 3.89 -8.08
N GLU A 54 4.87 3.56 -7.73
CA GLU A 54 5.99 4.16 -8.42
C GLU A 54 6.04 3.75 -9.87
N ALA A 55 5.61 2.54 -10.18
CA ALA A 55 5.63 2.08 -11.55
C ALA A 55 4.59 2.78 -12.39
N LEU A 56 3.64 3.47 -11.74
CA LEU A 56 2.62 4.21 -12.44
C LEU A 56 3.02 5.67 -12.63
N ALA A 57 4.17 6.07 -12.13
CA ALA A 57 4.58 7.45 -12.23
C ALA A 57 4.83 7.82 -13.66
N PRO A 58 4.32 8.96 -14.09
CA PRO A 58 4.38 9.30 -15.50
C PRO A 58 5.77 9.58 -15.98
N ASP A 59 6.65 10.03 -15.18
CA ASP A 59 7.91 10.37 -15.66
C ASP A 59 8.75 9.28 -15.76
N ALA A 60 8.31 8.35 -15.28
CA ALA A 60 9.05 7.20 -15.26
C ALA A 60 10.15 7.28 -16.11
#